data_4619062e5cddccd0f4667ad4c1fa04b7
#
_entry.id   4619062e5cddccd0f4667ad4c1fa04b7
#
_cell.length_a   1.000
_cell.length_b   1.000
_cell.length_c   1.000
_cell.angle_alpha   90.00
_cell.angle_beta   90.00
_cell.angle_gamma   90.00
#
_symmetry.space_group_name_H-M   'P 1'
#
loop_
_entity.id
_entity.type
_entity.pdbx_description
1 polymer ?
#
loop_
_entity_poly.entity_id
_entity_poly.type
_entity_poly.pdbx_seq_one_letter_code
_entity_poly.pdbx_strand_id
1 'polypeptide(L)'
;MKKSFKNTFVLGCICAVVSVILAFTNALTAPIIEKNESEKANAALSEVLPSGKSFTKLDITGQKLPSTVKEAYRAENGGYVLKLSTTGYAPGMVLMCGISPDGTVAGTKLIASGETPSIGGVAAESFAEKVLGKDASGIDGVDTVGGATKTTAAYRSAVKDALNAAILLGGGDVDIRTEEEILRDNLSAALPSAGGEFEKLFITEDIAGVDDVYKAKNETGFVCVIGEQFIALDMNGEVLSDTTDEIASVARAAMQLLLSTQTTDLTLTDYVGLPTQLISAKVTATGNYIIEIKGIGYGILGGNDYHPASGEYIVIRVSMTADGRIIDCLTVSQGETNGIGSACANESFYGQFDGKTEANYGDIEAIGGATVTTNGYKQAILRAFESVKIFEKGANQ
;
A
#
# COMPACT_ATOMS: atom_id res chain seq x y z
N MET A 1 -44.11 22.84 -53.39
CA MET A 1 -43.61 23.62 -52.24
C MET A 1 -44.62 23.85 -51.13
N LYS A 2 -45.89 24.22 -51.37
CA LYS A 2 -46.90 24.51 -50.27
C LYS A 2 -47.20 23.30 -49.33
N LYS A 3 -47.19 22.03 -49.85
CA LYS A 3 -47.53 20.84 -49.07
C LYS A 3 -46.42 20.45 -48.09
N SER A 4 -45.14 20.66 -48.49
CA SER A 4 -43.99 20.41 -47.62
C SER A 4 -43.91 21.37 -46.43
N PHE A 5 -44.18 22.64 -46.66
CA PHE A 5 -44.18 23.68 -45.62
C PHE A 5 -45.26 23.42 -44.55
N LYS A 6 -46.44 22.95 -44.98
CA LYS A 6 -47.53 22.59 -44.05
C LYS A 6 -47.16 21.43 -43.14
N ASN A 7 -46.51 20.42 -43.66
CA ASN A 7 -46.07 19.26 -42.88
C ASN A 7 -44.99 19.63 -41.87
N THR A 8 -44.01 20.45 -42.29
CA THR A 8 -42.95 20.94 -41.40
C THR A 8 -43.50 21.80 -40.24
N PHE A 9 -44.50 22.65 -40.59
CA PHE A 9 -45.18 23.48 -39.56
C PHE A 9 -45.97 22.63 -38.58
N VAL A 10 -46.73 21.63 -39.04
CA VAL A 10 -47.47 20.71 -38.18
C VAL A 10 -46.52 19.93 -37.29
N LEU A 11 -45.39 19.44 -37.82
CA LEU A 11 -44.37 18.72 -37.02
C LEU A 11 -43.78 19.65 -35.92
N GLY A 12 -43.47 20.89 -36.30
CA GLY A 12 -42.97 21.89 -35.34
C GLY A 12 -43.94 22.15 -34.19
N CYS A 13 -45.27 22.28 -34.50
CA CYS A 13 -46.31 22.43 -33.49
C CYS A 13 -46.42 21.21 -32.58
N ILE A 14 -46.34 20.00 -33.11
CA ILE A 14 -46.37 18.74 -32.31
C ILE A 14 -45.16 18.70 -31.38
N CYS A 15 -43.95 18.97 -31.88
CA CYS A 15 -42.75 19.03 -31.08
C CYS A 15 -42.84 20.06 -29.98
N ALA A 16 -43.35 21.25 -30.23
CA ALA A 16 -43.57 22.31 -29.26
C ALA A 16 -44.56 21.89 -28.13
N VAL A 17 -45.69 21.27 -28.53
CA VAL A 17 -46.68 20.78 -27.57
C VAL A 17 -46.10 19.66 -26.70
N VAL A 18 -45.40 18.70 -27.31
CA VAL A 18 -44.74 17.61 -26.54
C VAL A 18 -43.66 18.15 -25.60
N SER A 19 -42.86 19.12 -26.04
CA SER A 19 -41.84 19.75 -25.20
C SER A 19 -42.46 20.47 -23.98
N VAL A 20 -43.58 21.17 -24.17
CA VAL A 20 -44.31 21.85 -23.08
C VAL A 20 -44.87 20.82 -22.10
N ILE A 21 -45.47 19.75 -22.59
CA ILE A 21 -46.00 18.67 -21.74
C ILE A 21 -44.87 17.99 -20.94
N LEU A 22 -43.74 17.69 -21.57
CA LEU A 22 -42.57 17.10 -20.90
C LEU A 22 -42.00 18.07 -19.82
N ALA A 23 -41.84 19.34 -20.15
CA ALA A 23 -41.36 20.34 -19.21
C ALA A 23 -42.31 20.49 -18.01
N PHE A 24 -43.64 20.50 -18.25
CA PHE A 24 -44.63 20.58 -17.20
C PHE A 24 -44.65 19.31 -16.34
N THR A 25 -44.58 18.15 -16.94
CA THR A 25 -44.50 16.86 -16.21
C THR A 25 -43.22 16.82 -15.35
N ASN A 26 -42.07 17.21 -15.92
CA ASN A 26 -40.81 17.29 -15.19
C ASN A 26 -40.89 18.24 -14.02
N ALA A 27 -41.49 19.42 -14.20
CA ALA A 27 -41.65 20.42 -13.12
C ALA A 27 -42.52 19.92 -11.95
N LEU A 28 -43.51 19.06 -12.23
CA LEU A 28 -44.34 18.44 -11.21
C LEU A 28 -43.66 17.24 -10.54
N THR A 29 -42.90 16.47 -11.28
CA THR A 29 -42.30 15.21 -10.77
C THR A 29 -40.95 15.42 -10.14
N ALA A 30 -40.14 16.40 -10.59
CA ALA A 30 -38.79 16.63 -10.05
C ALA A 30 -38.77 16.83 -8.52
N PRO A 31 -39.61 17.65 -7.90
CA PRO A 31 -39.61 17.82 -6.43
C PRO A 31 -40.00 16.55 -5.68
N ILE A 32 -40.87 15.70 -6.28
CA ILE A 32 -41.27 14.42 -5.68
C ILE A 32 -40.14 13.40 -5.77
N ILE A 33 -39.46 13.38 -6.90
CA ILE A 33 -38.30 12.51 -7.12
C ILE A 33 -37.18 12.92 -6.14
N GLU A 34 -36.84 14.19 -6.08
CA GLU A 34 -35.82 14.72 -5.16
C GLU A 34 -36.16 14.41 -3.69
N LYS A 35 -37.42 14.57 -3.28
CA LYS A 35 -37.84 14.19 -1.93
C LYS A 35 -37.68 12.67 -1.67
N ASN A 36 -38.14 11.84 -2.59
CA ASN A 36 -38.04 10.38 -2.46
C ASN A 36 -36.57 9.91 -2.46
N GLU A 37 -35.71 10.51 -3.27
CA GLU A 37 -34.29 10.23 -3.27
C GLU A 37 -33.63 10.67 -1.97
N SER A 38 -33.98 11.85 -1.46
CA SER A 38 -33.50 12.35 -0.16
C SER A 38 -33.97 11.46 1.00
N GLU A 39 -35.24 11.01 1.01
CA GLU A 39 -35.75 10.09 2.03
C GLU A 39 -35.04 8.74 1.99
N LYS A 40 -34.80 8.17 0.79
CA LYS A 40 -34.04 6.93 0.62
C LYS A 40 -32.58 7.10 1.05
N ALA A 41 -31.94 8.21 0.68
CA ALA A 41 -30.60 8.53 1.11
C ALA A 41 -30.50 8.66 2.63
N ASN A 42 -31.42 9.41 3.26
CA ASN A 42 -31.49 9.54 4.72
C ASN A 42 -31.76 8.19 5.42
N ALA A 43 -32.56 7.32 4.86
CA ALA A 43 -32.78 5.99 5.41
C ALA A 43 -31.48 5.15 5.41
N ALA A 44 -30.74 5.19 4.30
CA ALA A 44 -29.44 4.51 4.20
C ALA A 44 -28.39 5.08 5.16
N LEU A 45 -28.36 6.41 5.34
CA LEU A 45 -27.48 7.09 6.30
C LEU A 45 -27.84 6.71 7.74
N SER A 46 -29.14 6.63 8.07
CA SER A 46 -29.62 6.25 9.40
C SER A 46 -29.33 4.79 9.74
N GLU A 47 -29.13 3.92 8.76
CA GLU A 47 -28.78 2.52 8.98
C GLU A 47 -27.37 2.37 9.58
N VAL A 48 -26.42 3.21 9.16
CA VAL A 48 -25.03 3.19 9.67
C VAL A 48 -24.81 4.13 10.85
N LEU A 49 -25.68 5.14 11.02
CA LEU A 49 -25.67 6.04 12.18
C LEU A 49 -27.12 6.17 12.73
N PRO A 50 -27.63 5.19 13.48
CA PRO A 50 -29.02 5.19 13.95
C PRO A 50 -29.37 6.37 14.89
N SER A 51 -28.37 6.90 15.59
CA SER A 51 -28.53 8.08 16.45
C SER A 51 -28.69 9.39 15.67
N GLY A 52 -28.33 9.42 14.38
CA GLY A 52 -28.49 10.57 13.50
C GLY A 52 -29.92 10.65 12.96
N LYS A 53 -30.56 11.82 13.07
CA LYS A 53 -31.96 12.01 12.61
C LYS A 53 -32.06 12.75 11.29
N SER A 54 -31.15 13.66 11.03
CA SER A 54 -31.12 14.50 9.85
C SER A 54 -29.68 14.64 9.38
N PHE A 55 -29.46 14.51 8.09
CA PHE A 55 -28.12 14.48 7.51
C PHE A 55 -27.99 15.60 6.47
N THR A 56 -26.91 16.37 6.58
CA THR A 56 -26.54 17.41 5.63
C THR A 56 -25.29 16.97 4.89
N LYS A 57 -25.35 16.93 3.56
CA LYS A 57 -24.17 16.64 2.74
C LYS A 57 -23.18 17.79 2.87
N LEU A 58 -21.92 17.46 3.15
CA LEU A 58 -20.83 18.43 3.26
C LEU A 58 -20.14 18.58 1.90
N ASP A 59 -19.74 19.82 1.61
CA ASP A 59 -18.79 20.05 0.51
C ASP A 59 -17.38 19.78 1.01
N ILE A 60 -16.79 18.73 0.46
CA ILE A 60 -15.43 18.27 0.78
C ILE A 60 -14.40 18.69 -0.28
N THR A 61 -14.80 19.50 -1.26
CA THR A 61 -13.93 19.97 -2.34
C THR A 61 -12.78 20.81 -1.77
N GLY A 62 -11.54 20.41 -2.06
CA GLY A 62 -10.35 21.12 -1.58
C GLY A 62 -10.00 20.90 -0.11
N GLN A 63 -10.73 20.06 0.61
CA GLN A 63 -10.36 19.66 1.96
C GLN A 63 -9.31 18.54 1.91
N LYS A 64 -8.34 18.59 2.82
CA LYS A 64 -7.36 17.51 3.00
C LYS A 64 -8.02 16.36 3.76
N LEU A 65 -8.57 15.41 3.03
CA LEU A 65 -9.19 14.20 3.57
C LEU A 65 -8.52 12.96 2.91
N PRO A 66 -8.60 11.78 3.55
CA PRO A 66 -8.15 10.54 2.93
C PRO A 66 -8.78 10.34 1.55
N SER A 67 -7.99 9.88 0.59
CA SER A 67 -8.42 9.73 -0.83
C SER A 67 -9.55 8.73 -1.04
N THR A 68 -9.77 7.83 -0.08
CA THR A 68 -10.88 6.88 -0.06
C THR A 68 -12.23 7.54 0.15
N VAL A 69 -12.29 8.69 0.83
CA VAL A 69 -13.53 9.43 1.13
C VAL A 69 -14.08 10.07 -0.14
N LYS A 70 -15.28 9.68 -0.53
CA LYS A 70 -15.98 10.20 -1.72
C LYS A 70 -17.11 11.16 -1.40
N GLU A 71 -17.79 10.93 -0.29
CA GLU A 71 -18.88 11.78 0.19
C GLU A 71 -18.86 11.82 1.73
N ALA A 72 -19.24 12.95 2.29
CA ALA A 72 -19.38 13.14 3.72
C ALA A 72 -20.72 13.80 4.06
N TYR A 73 -21.33 13.33 5.13
CA TYR A 73 -22.59 13.84 5.66
C TYR A 73 -22.43 14.11 7.16
N ARG A 74 -22.93 15.24 7.61
CA ARG A 74 -22.99 15.57 9.03
C ARG A 74 -24.41 15.34 9.55
N ALA A 75 -24.52 14.59 10.63
CA ALA A 75 -25.77 14.39 11.34
C ALA A 75 -26.07 15.56 12.31
N GLU A 76 -27.35 15.81 12.59
CA GLU A 76 -27.79 16.85 13.52
C GLU A 76 -27.18 16.67 14.93
N ASN A 77 -26.96 15.44 15.36
CA ASN A 77 -26.36 15.11 16.65
C ASN A 77 -24.84 15.35 16.71
N GLY A 78 -24.20 15.78 15.62
CA GLY A 78 -22.78 16.04 15.52
C GLY A 78 -21.94 14.86 15.00
N GLY A 79 -22.54 13.69 14.78
CA GLY A 79 -21.86 12.56 14.14
C GLY A 79 -21.70 12.74 12.63
N TYR A 80 -20.98 11.81 11.99
CA TYR A 80 -20.71 11.84 10.55
C TYR A 80 -21.08 10.52 9.90
N VAL A 81 -21.48 10.57 8.63
CA VAL A 81 -21.53 9.40 7.76
C VAL A 81 -20.68 9.66 6.55
N LEU A 82 -19.77 8.74 6.26
CA LEU A 82 -18.81 8.83 5.17
C LEU A 82 -19.03 7.68 4.19
N LYS A 83 -18.99 8.01 2.90
CA LYS A 83 -18.98 7.03 1.82
C LYS A 83 -17.55 6.91 1.31
N LEU A 84 -17.04 5.70 1.34
CA LEU A 84 -15.66 5.38 1.03
C LEU A 84 -15.59 4.46 -0.16
N SER A 85 -14.51 4.59 -0.95
CA SER A 85 -14.20 3.69 -2.05
C SER A 85 -12.77 3.20 -1.88
N THR A 86 -12.60 1.88 -1.86
CA THR A 86 -11.30 1.24 -1.69
C THR A 86 -11.18 0.01 -2.60
N THR A 87 -10.02 -0.60 -2.62
CA THR A 87 -9.74 -1.81 -3.37
C THR A 87 -9.27 -2.89 -2.41
N GLY A 88 -10.02 -3.97 -2.33
CA GLY A 88 -9.66 -5.16 -1.58
C GLY A 88 -8.89 -6.16 -2.44
N TYR A 89 -9.35 -7.41 -2.47
CA TYR A 89 -8.86 -8.41 -3.42
C TYR A 89 -9.26 -8.03 -4.86
N ALA A 90 -10.48 -7.55 -5.04
CA ALA A 90 -10.97 -6.99 -6.30
C ALA A 90 -11.28 -5.49 -6.15
N PRO A 91 -11.21 -4.71 -7.25
CA PRO A 91 -11.58 -3.30 -7.22
C PRO A 91 -13.08 -3.11 -7.03
N GLY A 92 -13.48 -1.90 -6.61
CA GLY A 92 -14.88 -1.48 -6.55
C GLY A 92 -15.58 -1.77 -5.22
N MET A 93 -14.83 -1.93 -4.13
CA MET A 93 -15.43 -1.94 -2.79
C MET A 93 -15.86 -0.53 -2.41
N VAL A 94 -17.16 -0.36 -2.14
CA VAL A 94 -17.74 0.89 -1.66
C VAL A 94 -18.49 0.60 -0.36
N LEU A 95 -18.16 1.34 0.69
CA LEU A 95 -18.80 1.20 1.98
C LEU A 95 -19.27 2.55 2.52
N MET A 96 -20.31 2.51 3.35
CA MET A 96 -20.71 3.62 4.20
C MET A 96 -20.28 3.32 5.63
N CYS A 97 -19.75 4.33 6.31
CA CYS A 97 -19.31 4.26 7.70
C CYS A 97 -19.92 5.41 8.49
N GLY A 98 -20.66 5.07 9.52
CA GLY A 98 -21.23 6.02 10.48
C GLY A 98 -20.30 6.18 11.68
N ILE A 99 -19.95 7.43 12.00
CA ILE A 99 -19.13 7.79 13.15
C ILE A 99 -20.00 8.56 14.14
N SER A 100 -20.07 8.04 15.35
CA SER A 100 -20.78 8.69 16.46
C SER A 100 -20.12 10.00 16.87
N PRO A 101 -20.84 10.90 17.58
CA PRO A 101 -20.26 12.15 18.10
C PRO A 101 -19.07 11.97 19.04
N ASP A 102 -18.95 10.80 19.66
CA ASP A 102 -17.81 10.42 20.54
C ASP A 102 -16.58 9.91 19.76
N GLY A 103 -16.63 9.92 18.42
CA GLY A 103 -15.51 9.51 17.58
C GLY A 103 -15.39 7.99 17.37
N THR A 104 -16.42 7.20 17.69
CA THR A 104 -16.41 5.74 17.50
C THR A 104 -17.25 5.30 16.29
N VAL A 105 -16.96 4.15 15.73
CA VAL A 105 -17.75 3.55 14.64
C VAL A 105 -19.12 3.13 15.16
N ALA A 106 -20.18 3.77 14.68
CA ALA A 106 -21.56 3.46 15.01
C ALA A 106 -22.12 2.29 14.17
N GLY A 107 -21.69 2.21 12.93
CA GLY A 107 -22.11 1.19 11.98
C GLY A 107 -21.38 1.29 10.65
N THR A 108 -21.33 0.19 9.93
CA THR A 108 -20.79 0.16 8.57
C THR A 108 -21.72 -0.65 7.66
N LYS A 109 -21.75 -0.29 6.38
CA LYS A 109 -22.52 -1.01 5.37
C LYS A 109 -21.76 -1.11 4.06
N LEU A 110 -21.61 -2.31 3.56
CA LEU A 110 -21.08 -2.56 2.23
C LEU A 110 -22.15 -2.20 1.18
N ILE A 111 -21.87 -1.21 0.31
CA ILE A 111 -22.79 -0.71 -0.72
C ILE A 111 -22.57 -1.44 -2.04
N ALA A 112 -21.30 -1.64 -2.39
CA ALA A 112 -20.90 -2.36 -3.58
C ALA A 112 -19.59 -3.09 -3.31
N SER A 113 -19.38 -4.21 -4.01
CA SER A 113 -18.15 -4.98 -3.90
C SER A 113 -17.89 -5.72 -5.20
N GLY A 114 -16.66 -5.67 -5.68
CA GLY A 114 -16.16 -6.54 -6.75
C GLY A 114 -15.63 -7.88 -6.23
N GLU A 115 -15.69 -8.09 -4.91
CA GLU A 115 -15.16 -9.28 -4.25
C GLU A 115 -15.92 -10.56 -4.64
N THR A 116 -15.24 -11.71 -4.54
CA THR A 116 -15.90 -13.01 -4.69
C THR A 116 -16.96 -13.17 -3.59
N PRO A 117 -18.26 -13.32 -3.93
CA PRO A 117 -19.35 -13.27 -2.94
C PRO A 117 -19.19 -14.27 -1.80
N SER A 118 -18.71 -15.50 -2.10
CA SER A 118 -18.58 -16.60 -1.14
C SER A 118 -17.32 -16.51 -0.24
N ILE A 119 -16.39 -15.59 -0.52
CA ILE A 119 -15.12 -15.45 0.22
C ILE A 119 -15.02 -14.02 0.75
N GLY A 120 -14.64 -13.07 -0.10
CA GLY A 120 -14.43 -11.68 0.28
C GLY A 120 -15.74 -10.97 0.66
N GLY A 121 -16.84 -11.26 -0.02
CA GLY A 121 -18.17 -10.71 0.29
C GLY A 121 -18.63 -11.07 1.71
N VAL A 122 -18.67 -12.38 2.03
CA VAL A 122 -19.05 -12.87 3.38
C VAL A 122 -18.08 -12.36 4.45
N ALA A 123 -16.78 -12.33 4.15
CA ALA A 123 -15.79 -11.83 5.09
C ALA A 123 -15.97 -10.34 5.38
N ALA A 124 -16.25 -9.52 4.37
CA ALA A 124 -16.51 -8.09 4.55
C ALA A 124 -17.77 -7.82 5.37
N GLU A 125 -18.84 -8.61 5.15
CA GLU A 125 -20.05 -8.51 5.96
C GLU A 125 -19.81 -8.87 7.43
N SER A 126 -19.09 -9.97 7.70
CA SER A 126 -18.75 -10.38 9.06
C SER A 126 -17.77 -9.43 9.75
N PHE A 127 -16.92 -8.74 8.97
CA PHE A 127 -15.95 -7.77 9.47
C PHE A 127 -16.62 -6.48 9.96
N ALA A 128 -17.78 -6.14 9.42
CA ALA A 128 -18.58 -4.99 9.84
C ALA A 128 -18.85 -4.98 11.35
N GLU A 129 -19.10 -6.15 11.94
CA GLU A 129 -19.36 -6.28 13.39
C GLU A 129 -18.09 -6.06 14.23
N LYS A 130 -16.90 -6.44 13.72
CA LYS A 130 -15.64 -6.34 14.44
C LYS A 130 -15.15 -4.90 14.62
N VAL A 131 -15.56 -4.00 13.74
CA VAL A 131 -15.15 -2.61 13.77
C VAL A 131 -16.07 -1.72 14.61
N LEU A 132 -17.24 -2.22 15.05
CA LEU A 132 -18.18 -1.45 15.84
C LEU A 132 -17.57 -1.00 17.18
N GLY A 133 -17.83 0.26 17.55
CA GLY A 133 -17.34 0.87 18.77
C GLY A 133 -15.84 1.14 18.80
N LYS A 134 -15.10 0.91 17.70
CA LYS A 134 -13.68 1.25 17.58
C LYS A 134 -13.52 2.72 17.26
N ASP A 135 -12.51 3.34 17.82
CA ASP A 135 -11.99 4.67 17.50
C ASP A 135 -10.76 4.59 16.58
N ALA A 136 -10.15 5.73 16.27
CA ALA A 136 -8.99 5.80 15.38
C ALA A 136 -7.76 5.06 15.93
N SER A 137 -7.64 4.89 17.23
CA SER A 137 -6.55 4.16 17.86
C SER A 137 -6.83 2.65 17.99
N GLY A 138 -8.10 2.30 18.19
CA GLY A 138 -8.51 0.91 18.39
C GLY A 138 -8.73 0.13 17.11
N ILE A 139 -8.87 0.80 15.96
CA ILE A 139 -9.15 0.14 14.68
C ILE A 139 -7.97 -0.71 14.17
N ASP A 140 -6.75 -0.30 14.42
CA ASP A 140 -5.55 -1.01 13.97
C ASP A 140 -5.39 -2.38 14.64
N GLY A 141 -5.91 -2.54 15.87
CA GLY A 141 -5.93 -3.81 16.59
C GLY A 141 -7.01 -4.80 16.14
N VAL A 142 -7.78 -4.51 15.09
CA VAL A 142 -8.80 -5.44 14.59
C VAL A 142 -8.19 -6.43 13.63
N ASP A 143 -8.16 -7.71 14.02
CA ASP A 143 -7.60 -8.80 13.21
C ASP A 143 -8.38 -9.03 11.92
N THR A 144 -7.65 -9.23 10.83
CA THR A 144 -8.21 -9.60 9.53
C THR A 144 -8.82 -11.00 9.53
N VAL A 145 -9.61 -11.33 8.53
CA VAL A 145 -10.23 -12.66 8.39
C VAL A 145 -9.36 -13.53 7.50
N GLY A 146 -8.94 -14.69 8.02
CA GLY A 146 -8.17 -15.69 7.27
C GLY A 146 -8.90 -16.11 5.99
N GLY A 147 -8.17 -16.21 4.88
CA GLY A 147 -8.73 -16.48 3.54
C GLY A 147 -9.30 -15.26 2.83
N ALA A 148 -9.54 -14.13 3.54
CA ALA A 148 -9.99 -12.86 2.97
C ALA A 148 -9.20 -11.67 3.55
N THR A 149 -7.93 -11.88 3.88
CA THR A 149 -7.06 -10.89 4.55
C THR A 149 -7.00 -9.58 3.78
N LYS A 150 -6.80 -9.61 2.46
CA LYS A 150 -6.73 -8.42 1.62
C LYS A 150 -8.03 -7.62 1.62
N THR A 151 -9.17 -8.29 1.52
CA THR A 151 -10.49 -7.67 1.57
C THR A 151 -10.73 -6.99 2.92
N THR A 152 -10.45 -7.70 4.03
CA THR A 152 -10.70 -7.20 5.38
C THR A 152 -9.67 -6.18 5.83
N ALA A 153 -8.43 -6.24 5.36
CA ALA A 153 -7.43 -5.19 5.57
C ALA A 153 -7.84 -3.87 4.85
N ALA A 154 -8.29 -3.95 3.60
CA ALA A 154 -8.80 -2.80 2.87
C ALA A 154 -10.07 -2.21 3.53
N TYR A 155 -10.94 -3.06 4.05
CA TYR A 155 -12.09 -2.62 4.82
C TYR A 155 -11.68 -1.88 6.09
N ARG A 156 -10.74 -2.45 6.88
CA ARG A 156 -10.18 -1.84 8.08
C ARG A 156 -9.56 -0.46 7.79
N SER A 157 -8.72 -0.39 6.74
CA SER A 157 -8.10 0.86 6.30
C SER A 157 -9.14 1.91 5.92
N ALA A 158 -10.18 1.55 5.17
CA ALA A 158 -11.24 2.47 4.81
C ALA A 158 -12.03 2.97 6.04
N VAL A 159 -12.26 2.12 7.04
CA VAL A 159 -12.88 2.54 8.31
C VAL A 159 -11.96 3.48 9.10
N LYS A 160 -10.64 3.24 9.11
CA LYS A 160 -9.64 4.16 9.70
C LYS A 160 -9.69 5.52 9.00
N ASP A 161 -9.76 5.53 7.68
CA ASP A 161 -9.90 6.76 6.89
C ASP A 161 -11.19 7.52 7.21
N ALA A 162 -12.30 6.81 7.48
CA ALA A 162 -13.54 7.42 7.91
C ALA A 162 -13.41 8.08 9.29
N LEU A 163 -12.75 7.42 10.23
CA LEU A 163 -12.47 7.95 11.57
C LEU A 163 -11.60 9.21 11.48
N ASN A 164 -10.50 9.14 10.72
CA ASN A 164 -9.61 10.27 10.49
C ASN A 164 -10.34 11.45 9.81
N ALA A 165 -11.16 11.15 8.80
CA ALA A 165 -11.95 12.17 8.12
C ALA A 165 -12.98 12.84 9.08
N ALA A 166 -13.60 12.08 9.98
CA ALA A 166 -14.51 12.63 10.97
C ALA A 166 -13.78 13.57 11.96
N ILE A 167 -12.55 13.24 12.36
CA ILE A 167 -11.69 14.11 13.20
C ILE A 167 -11.41 15.42 12.45
N LEU A 168 -10.95 15.35 11.20
CA LEU A 168 -10.62 16.52 10.38
C LEU A 168 -11.83 17.40 10.11
N LEU A 169 -12.98 16.82 9.77
CA LEU A 169 -14.24 17.52 9.55
C LEU A 169 -14.79 18.16 10.84
N GLY A 170 -14.44 17.60 11.99
CA GLY A 170 -14.73 18.14 13.31
C GLY A 170 -13.80 19.28 13.74
N GLY A 171 -12.79 19.62 12.94
CA GLY A 171 -11.79 20.66 13.25
C GLY A 171 -10.61 20.14 14.10
N GLY A 172 -10.49 18.83 14.28
CA GLY A 172 -9.31 18.20 14.86
C GLY A 172 -8.17 18.11 13.86
N ASP A 173 -7.03 17.62 14.33
CA ASP A 173 -5.83 17.40 13.51
C ASP A 173 -5.42 15.94 13.61
N VAL A 174 -5.12 15.32 12.46
CA VAL A 174 -4.61 13.96 12.35
C VAL A 174 -3.76 13.84 11.10
N ASP A 175 -2.63 13.17 11.22
CA ASP A 175 -1.78 12.88 10.06
C ASP A 175 -2.38 11.73 9.24
N ILE A 176 -2.74 12.04 7.99
CA ILE A 176 -3.33 11.09 7.03
C ILE A 176 -2.34 10.66 5.95
N ARG A 177 -1.06 11.09 6.06
CA ARG A 177 -0.03 10.70 5.13
C ARG A 177 0.29 9.21 5.27
N THR A 178 0.61 8.57 4.16
CA THR A 178 1.15 7.20 4.15
C THR A 178 2.58 7.18 4.69
N GLU A 179 3.06 6.03 5.11
CA GLU A 179 4.47 5.84 5.52
C GLU A 179 5.44 6.28 4.42
N GLU A 180 5.12 5.98 3.16
CA GLU A 180 5.91 6.40 2.00
C GLU A 180 5.93 7.92 1.83
N GLU A 181 4.81 8.61 2.04
CA GLU A 181 4.75 10.08 2.02
C GLU A 181 5.54 10.70 3.18
N ILE A 182 5.44 10.12 4.38
CA ILE A 182 6.21 10.55 5.56
C ILE A 182 7.71 10.36 5.32
N LEU A 183 8.13 9.20 4.81
CA LEU A 183 9.52 8.93 4.47
C LEU A 183 10.05 9.94 3.44
N ARG A 184 9.32 10.15 2.35
CA ARG A 184 9.71 11.11 1.30
C ARG A 184 9.81 12.54 1.84
N ASP A 185 8.88 12.96 2.69
CA ASP A 185 8.91 14.28 3.32
C ASP A 185 10.13 14.43 4.24
N ASN A 186 10.46 13.41 5.03
CA ASN A 186 11.63 13.39 5.91
C ASN A 186 12.94 13.42 5.11
N LEU A 187 13.05 12.61 4.05
CA LEU A 187 14.20 12.65 3.14
C LEU A 187 14.38 14.03 2.50
N SER A 188 13.27 14.63 2.05
CA SER A 188 13.26 15.95 1.41
C SER A 188 13.60 17.07 2.42
N ALA A 189 13.16 16.93 3.66
CA ALA A 189 13.51 17.87 4.73
C ALA A 189 14.99 17.77 5.12
N ALA A 190 15.56 16.55 5.15
CA ALA A 190 16.98 16.34 5.46
C ALA A 190 17.90 16.87 4.34
N LEU A 191 17.55 16.63 3.07
CA LEU A 191 18.34 17.07 1.91
C LEU A 191 17.46 17.81 0.89
N PRO A 192 17.13 19.10 1.14
CA PRO A 192 16.26 19.88 0.25
C PRO A 192 16.78 20.04 -1.18
N SER A 193 18.11 20.02 -1.35
CA SER A 193 18.78 20.10 -2.65
C SER A 193 18.49 18.92 -3.58
N ALA A 194 18.01 17.80 -3.03
CA ALA A 194 17.63 16.61 -3.80
C ALA A 194 16.36 16.80 -4.63
N GLY A 195 15.52 17.79 -4.33
CA GLY A 195 14.26 18.03 -5.05
C GLY A 195 13.21 16.94 -4.82
N GLY A 196 13.33 16.14 -3.76
CA GLY A 196 12.37 15.08 -3.38
C GLY A 196 12.52 13.76 -4.14
N GLU A 197 13.53 13.62 -4.98
CA GLU A 197 13.78 12.41 -5.77
C GLU A 197 14.96 11.62 -5.20
N PHE A 198 14.67 10.47 -4.61
CA PHE A 198 15.63 9.59 -3.97
C PHE A 198 15.58 8.17 -4.53
N GLU A 199 16.70 7.47 -4.42
CA GLU A 199 16.83 6.04 -4.69
C GLU A 199 17.42 5.37 -3.44
N LYS A 200 16.77 4.32 -2.93
CA LYS A 200 17.31 3.51 -1.84
C LYS A 200 18.52 2.74 -2.34
N LEU A 201 19.62 2.81 -1.61
CA LEU A 201 20.81 2.03 -1.92
C LEU A 201 20.70 0.64 -1.30
N PHE A 202 21.09 -0.37 -2.06
CA PHE A 202 21.21 -1.73 -1.57
C PHE A 202 22.44 -1.84 -0.67
N ILE A 203 22.22 -2.21 0.59
CA ILE A 203 23.27 -2.28 1.61
C ILE A 203 23.92 -3.66 1.58
N THR A 204 25.21 -3.72 1.38
CA THR A 204 26.00 -4.96 1.29
C THR A 204 26.86 -5.24 2.52
N GLU A 205 26.93 -4.26 3.42
CA GLU A 205 27.74 -4.31 4.62
C GLU A 205 26.88 -4.09 5.86
N ASP A 206 27.18 -4.82 6.91
CA ASP A 206 26.52 -4.61 8.20
C ASP A 206 27.08 -3.37 8.89
N ILE A 207 26.37 -2.27 8.77
CA ILE A 207 26.78 -0.99 9.33
C ILE A 207 25.94 -0.75 10.60
N ALA A 208 26.55 -1.01 11.74
CA ALA A 208 25.88 -0.89 13.03
C ALA A 208 25.23 0.51 13.20
N GLY A 209 23.93 0.50 13.44
CA GLY A 209 23.14 1.70 13.70
C GLY A 209 22.63 2.42 12.45
N VAL A 210 22.88 1.93 11.24
CA VAL A 210 22.30 2.45 10.00
C VAL A 210 21.20 1.51 9.52
N ASP A 211 19.99 2.04 9.37
CA ASP A 211 18.85 1.27 8.90
C ASP A 211 18.79 1.28 7.36
N ASP A 212 18.88 2.48 6.77
CA ASP A 212 18.79 2.68 5.32
C ASP A 212 19.70 3.81 4.83
N VAL A 213 20.03 3.75 3.55
CA VAL A 213 20.74 4.84 2.86
C VAL A 213 20.03 5.16 1.54
N TYR A 214 19.73 6.43 1.35
CA TYR A 214 19.10 6.95 0.14
C TYR A 214 20.06 7.89 -0.59
N LYS A 215 20.20 7.72 -1.92
CA LYS A 215 20.94 8.62 -2.80
C LYS A 215 19.95 9.56 -3.49
N ALA A 216 20.26 10.85 -3.52
CA ALA A 216 19.55 11.81 -4.34
C ALA A 216 19.76 11.52 -5.83
N LYS A 217 18.68 11.39 -6.63
CA LYS A 217 18.78 11.09 -8.08
C LYS A 217 19.50 12.18 -8.88
N ASN A 218 19.48 13.42 -8.39
CA ASN A 218 20.21 14.54 -8.99
C ASN A 218 21.68 14.65 -8.52
N GLU A 219 22.19 13.63 -7.82
CA GLU A 219 23.56 13.53 -7.34
C GLU A 219 24.01 14.69 -6.41
N THR A 220 23.08 15.27 -5.65
CA THR A 220 23.41 16.32 -4.67
C THR A 220 23.88 15.77 -3.33
N GLY A 221 23.66 14.50 -3.03
CA GLY A 221 24.10 13.87 -1.80
C GLY A 221 23.34 12.59 -1.45
N PHE A 222 23.42 12.25 -0.17
CA PHE A 222 22.84 11.05 0.41
C PHE A 222 22.09 11.39 1.69
N VAL A 223 21.17 10.52 2.10
CA VAL A 223 20.53 10.56 3.41
C VAL A 223 20.68 9.19 4.06
N CYS A 224 21.36 9.11 5.20
CA CYS A 224 21.41 7.93 6.05
C CYS A 224 20.27 7.98 7.06
N VAL A 225 19.54 6.91 7.19
CA VAL A 225 18.51 6.71 8.24
C VAL A 225 19.15 5.97 9.39
N ILE A 226 19.10 6.57 10.58
CA ILE A 226 19.70 6.07 11.82
C ILE A 226 18.65 6.17 12.92
N GLY A 227 17.90 5.08 13.15
CA GLY A 227 16.70 5.09 13.97
C GLY A 227 15.64 6.05 13.40
N GLU A 228 15.25 7.05 14.17
CA GLU A 228 14.30 8.07 13.71
C GLU A 228 14.95 9.30 13.07
N GLN A 229 16.27 9.29 12.88
CA GLN A 229 17.02 10.43 12.36
C GLN A 229 17.39 10.26 10.89
N PHE A 230 17.29 11.36 10.14
CA PHE A 230 17.61 11.45 8.72
C PHE A 230 18.84 12.36 8.57
N ILE A 231 20.01 11.77 8.32
CA ILE A 231 21.29 12.45 8.29
C ILE A 231 21.72 12.67 6.84
N ALA A 232 21.70 13.91 6.40
CA ALA A 232 22.16 14.29 5.06
C ALA A 232 23.68 14.42 4.98
N LEU A 233 24.24 13.92 3.89
CA LEU A 233 25.65 14.07 3.52
C LEU A 233 25.77 14.58 2.07
N ASP A 234 26.81 15.33 1.78
CA ASP A 234 27.17 15.65 0.40
C ASP A 234 27.78 14.44 -0.34
N MET A 235 28.10 14.61 -1.62
CA MET A 235 28.72 13.54 -2.43
C MET A 235 30.15 13.16 -1.98
N ASN A 236 30.78 13.96 -1.13
CA ASN A 236 32.12 13.70 -0.55
C ASN A 236 32.02 13.05 0.83
N GLY A 237 30.81 12.87 1.36
CA GLY A 237 30.56 12.34 2.70
C GLY A 237 30.67 13.38 3.82
N GLU A 238 30.63 14.67 3.50
CA GLU A 238 30.52 15.71 4.50
C GLU A 238 29.08 15.79 5.03
N VAL A 239 28.91 15.76 6.36
CA VAL A 239 27.60 15.80 7.00
C VAL A 239 27.03 17.20 6.94
N LEU A 240 25.83 17.32 6.39
CA LEU A 240 25.10 18.58 6.20
C LEU A 240 24.07 18.83 7.31
N SER A 241 23.61 17.76 7.99
CA SER A 241 22.62 17.83 9.06
C SER A 241 23.25 18.31 10.38
N ASP A 242 22.48 19.07 11.17
CA ASP A 242 22.83 19.37 12.56
C ASP A 242 22.57 18.12 13.42
N THR A 243 23.66 17.47 13.87
CA THR A 243 23.60 16.20 14.61
C THR A 243 24.83 16.07 15.54
N THR A 244 24.80 15.04 16.39
CA THR A 244 25.94 14.77 17.29
C THR A 244 27.14 14.21 16.52
N ASP A 245 28.35 14.42 17.02
CA ASP A 245 29.57 13.88 16.42
C ASP A 245 29.56 12.36 16.29
N GLU A 246 28.90 11.66 17.21
CA GLU A 246 28.74 10.20 17.19
C GLU A 246 27.91 9.75 15.98
N ILE A 247 26.72 10.33 15.80
CA ILE A 247 25.83 10.01 14.68
C ILE A 247 26.45 10.43 13.35
N ALA A 248 27.08 11.61 13.29
CA ALA A 248 27.82 12.08 12.14
C ALA A 248 28.95 11.12 11.73
N SER A 249 29.63 10.53 12.72
CA SER A 249 30.69 9.54 12.49
C SER A 249 30.13 8.24 11.90
N VAL A 250 28.99 7.75 12.41
CA VAL A 250 28.31 6.57 11.89
C VAL A 250 27.88 6.80 10.44
N ALA A 251 27.22 7.93 10.14
CA ALA A 251 26.78 8.25 8.79
C ALA A 251 27.96 8.35 7.78
N ARG A 252 29.06 8.98 8.16
CA ARG A 252 30.29 9.04 7.31
C ARG A 252 30.88 7.66 7.09
N ALA A 253 30.98 6.84 8.14
CA ALA A 253 31.50 5.49 8.03
C ALA A 253 30.65 4.63 7.09
N ALA A 254 29.33 4.74 7.19
CA ALA A 254 28.38 4.07 6.30
C ALA A 254 28.63 4.42 4.84
N MET A 255 28.70 5.72 4.55
CA MET A 255 28.95 6.20 3.18
C MET A 255 30.32 5.75 2.65
N GLN A 256 31.36 5.87 3.45
CA GLN A 256 32.70 5.46 3.05
C GLN A 256 32.74 3.96 2.74
N LEU A 257 32.08 3.15 3.55
CA LEU A 257 32.00 1.71 3.36
C LEU A 257 31.22 1.35 2.10
N LEU A 258 30.03 1.91 1.90
CA LEU A 258 29.21 1.67 0.72
C LEU A 258 29.89 2.09 -0.59
N LEU A 259 30.60 3.21 -0.59
CA LEU A 259 31.32 3.71 -1.78
C LEU A 259 32.62 2.94 -2.06
N SER A 260 33.24 2.32 -1.05
CA SER A 260 34.53 1.61 -1.17
C SER A 260 34.41 0.10 -1.28
N THR A 261 33.22 -0.46 -1.02
CA THR A 261 33.03 -1.91 -1.03
C THR A 261 33.27 -2.50 -2.42
N GLN A 262 34.29 -3.36 -2.50
CA GLN A 262 34.57 -4.16 -3.69
C GLN A 262 33.93 -5.54 -3.54
N THR A 263 33.41 -6.06 -4.64
CA THR A 263 32.81 -7.39 -4.70
C THR A 263 33.55 -8.27 -5.69
N THR A 264 33.65 -9.55 -5.37
CA THR A 264 34.21 -10.57 -6.26
C THR A 264 33.12 -11.56 -6.62
N ASP A 265 32.94 -11.86 -7.92
CA ASP A 265 32.00 -12.87 -8.40
C ASP A 265 32.46 -14.26 -7.95
N LEU A 266 31.54 -15.06 -7.44
CA LEU A 266 31.77 -16.48 -7.15
C LEU A 266 31.49 -17.34 -8.38
N THR A 267 32.40 -18.21 -8.74
CA THR A 267 32.21 -19.18 -9.81
C THR A 267 31.35 -20.33 -9.30
N LEU A 268 30.05 -20.31 -9.59
CA LEU A 268 29.08 -21.24 -9.00
C LEU A 268 29.40 -22.70 -9.28
N THR A 269 30.07 -23.01 -10.42
CA THR A 269 30.49 -24.38 -10.79
C THR A 269 31.56 -24.98 -9.87
N ASP A 270 32.21 -24.17 -9.05
CA ASP A 270 33.22 -24.62 -8.10
C ASP A 270 32.60 -25.19 -6.82
N TYR A 271 31.30 -25.10 -6.66
CA TYR A 271 30.55 -25.52 -5.47
C TYR A 271 29.54 -26.60 -5.79
N VAL A 272 29.50 -27.65 -4.95
CA VAL A 272 28.59 -28.79 -5.12
C VAL A 272 27.33 -28.58 -4.25
N GLY A 273 26.16 -28.89 -4.81
CA GLY A 273 24.90 -28.89 -4.07
C GLY A 273 24.22 -27.54 -3.97
N LEU A 274 24.65 -26.54 -4.74
CA LEU A 274 23.95 -25.23 -4.79
C LEU A 274 22.52 -25.38 -5.31
N PRO A 275 21.58 -24.60 -4.78
CA PRO A 275 20.20 -24.58 -5.27
C PRO A 275 20.14 -24.19 -6.76
N THR A 276 19.28 -24.88 -7.52
CA THR A 276 19.09 -24.60 -8.96
C THR A 276 18.46 -23.23 -9.23
N GLN A 277 17.86 -22.62 -8.23
CA GLN A 277 17.25 -21.28 -8.28
C GLN A 277 18.30 -20.18 -8.17
N LEU A 278 19.52 -20.47 -7.73
CA LEU A 278 20.61 -19.50 -7.62
C LEU A 278 20.98 -18.96 -9.00
N ILE A 279 21.02 -17.64 -9.16
CA ILE A 279 21.36 -16.94 -10.41
C ILE A 279 22.83 -16.54 -10.37
N SER A 280 23.22 -15.83 -9.32
CA SER A 280 24.58 -15.31 -9.13
C SER A 280 24.88 -15.17 -7.65
N ALA A 281 26.18 -15.18 -7.34
CA ALA A 281 26.66 -14.86 -6.01
C ALA A 281 27.97 -14.09 -6.10
N LYS A 282 28.14 -13.12 -5.20
CA LYS A 282 29.35 -12.33 -5.01
C LYS A 282 29.72 -12.35 -3.54
N VAL A 283 31.00 -12.16 -3.26
CA VAL A 283 31.49 -11.94 -1.91
C VAL A 283 32.11 -10.53 -1.82
N THR A 284 31.83 -9.82 -0.75
CA THR A 284 32.44 -8.51 -0.47
C THR A 284 33.83 -8.69 0.12
N ALA A 285 34.64 -7.63 0.16
CA ALA A 285 35.96 -7.65 0.77
C ALA A 285 35.91 -7.96 2.29
N THR A 286 34.78 -7.72 2.94
CA THR A 286 34.54 -8.02 4.37
C THR A 286 34.02 -9.44 4.60
N GLY A 287 33.71 -10.20 3.54
CA GLY A 287 33.26 -11.57 3.62
C GLY A 287 31.73 -11.73 3.62
N ASN A 288 30.95 -10.67 3.37
CA ASN A 288 29.51 -10.77 3.19
C ASN A 288 29.17 -11.26 1.78
N TYR A 289 28.01 -11.89 1.63
CA TYR A 289 27.53 -12.45 0.38
C TYR A 289 26.41 -11.60 -0.21
N ILE A 290 26.45 -11.41 -1.53
CA ILE A 290 25.36 -10.84 -2.32
C ILE A 290 24.85 -11.93 -3.23
N ILE A 291 23.59 -12.32 -3.08
CA ILE A 291 22.98 -13.47 -3.75
C ILE A 291 21.81 -12.98 -4.58
N GLU A 292 21.76 -13.38 -5.85
CA GLU A 292 20.55 -13.27 -6.67
C GLU A 292 19.93 -14.64 -6.84
N ILE A 293 18.64 -14.77 -6.56
CA ILE A 293 17.95 -16.03 -6.50
C ILE A 293 16.52 -15.94 -7.03
N LYS A 294 16.03 -17.03 -7.65
CA LYS A 294 14.67 -17.13 -8.19
C LYS A 294 13.70 -17.63 -7.14
N GLY A 295 12.61 -16.90 -6.93
CA GLY A 295 11.42 -17.36 -6.23
C GLY A 295 10.39 -17.92 -7.23
N ILE A 296 9.77 -19.04 -6.87
CA ILE A 296 8.73 -19.67 -7.67
C ILE A 296 7.38 -19.23 -7.09
N GLY A 297 6.87 -18.13 -7.61
CA GLY A 297 5.59 -17.56 -7.22
C GLY A 297 4.45 -17.95 -8.16
N TYR A 298 3.38 -17.17 -8.11
CA TYR A 298 2.20 -17.36 -8.96
C TYR A 298 2.53 -17.16 -10.45
N GLY A 299 3.46 -16.26 -10.76
CA GLY A 299 3.93 -16.05 -12.13
C GLY A 299 4.39 -17.33 -12.85
N ILE A 300 4.93 -18.31 -12.10
CA ILE A 300 5.35 -19.62 -12.61
C ILE A 300 4.30 -20.71 -12.38
N LEU A 301 3.75 -20.80 -11.15
CA LEU A 301 2.87 -21.91 -10.75
C LEU A 301 1.39 -21.67 -11.07
N GLY A 302 1.01 -20.39 -11.11
CA GLY A 302 -0.37 -19.99 -11.25
C GLY A 302 -0.84 -20.03 -12.70
N GLY A 303 -2.12 -19.83 -12.87
CA GLY A 303 -2.79 -19.67 -14.13
C GLY A 303 -4.20 -20.19 -14.05
N ASN A 304 -5.15 -19.27 -14.08
CA ASN A 304 -6.53 -19.54 -14.44
C ASN A 304 -6.90 -18.56 -15.57
N ASP A 305 -8.10 -18.71 -16.11
CA ASP A 305 -8.57 -17.88 -17.24
C ASP A 305 -8.60 -16.37 -16.91
N TYR A 306 -8.63 -16.00 -15.63
CA TYR A 306 -8.64 -14.60 -15.16
C TYR A 306 -7.25 -14.07 -14.83
N HIS A 307 -6.32 -14.93 -14.42
CA HIS A 307 -4.95 -14.58 -14.04
C HIS A 307 -3.99 -15.64 -14.61
N PRO A 308 -3.62 -15.56 -15.89
CA PRO A 308 -2.69 -16.49 -16.50
C PRO A 308 -1.30 -16.36 -15.89
N ALA A 309 -0.56 -17.46 -15.83
CA ALA A 309 0.83 -17.45 -15.45
C ALA A 309 1.63 -16.58 -16.44
N SER A 310 2.50 -15.72 -15.91
CA SER A 310 3.35 -14.84 -16.74
C SER A 310 4.54 -15.61 -17.37
N GLY A 311 4.93 -16.72 -16.76
CA GLY A 311 6.16 -17.44 -17.08
C GLY A 311 7.42 -16.83 -16.45
N GLU A 312 7.27 -15.79 -15.61
CA GLU A 312 8.37 -15.06 -15.00
C GLU A 312 8.54 -15.43 -13.52
N TYR A 313 9.81 -15.49 -13.08
CA TYR A 313 10.17 -15.72 -11.69
C TYR A 313 10.15 -14.40 -10.89
N ILE A 314 10.03 -14.52 -9.58
CA ILE A 314 10.43 -13.45 -8.67
C ILE A 314 11.97 -13.53 -8.58
N VAL A 315 12.67 -12.47 -8.95
CA VAL A 315 14.12 -12.36 -8.79
C VAL A 315 14.40 -11.51 -7.55
N ILE A 316 15.09 -12.09 -6.59
CA ILE A 316 15.38 -11.49 -5.30
C ILE A 316 16.91 -11.30 -5.23
N ARG A 317 17.33 -10.12 -4.79
CA ARG A 317 18.70 -9.86 -4.38
C ARG A 317 18.72 -9.76 -2.86
N VAL A 318 19.60 -10.47 -2.23
CA VAL A 318 19.78 -10.46 -0.79
C VAL A 318 21.25 -10.36 -0.45
N SER A 319 21.62 -9.46 0.47
CA SER A 319 22.94 -9.44 1.09
C SER A 319 22.87 -10.09 2.45
N MET A 320 23.91 -10.86 2.79
CA MET A 320 23.95 -11.69 3.99
C MET A 320 25.35 -11.72 4.59
N THR A 321 25.44 -11.72 5.89
CA THR A 321 26.69 -11.99 6.61
C THR A 321 27.10 -13.46 6.45
N ALA A 322 28.36 -13.77 6.62
CA ALA A 322 28.89 -15.15 6.57
C ALA A 322 28.22 -16.09 7.59
N ASP A 323 27.79 -15.59 8.74
CA ASP A 323 27.06 -16.35 9.76
C ASP A 323 25.54 -16.49 9.46
N GLY A 324 25.08 -15.96 8.33
CA GLY A 324 23.71 -16.16 7.85
C GLY A 324 22.68 -15.22 8.47
N ARG A 325 22.98 -13.94 8.60
CA ARG A 325 21.99 -12.88 8.89
C ARG A 325 21.79 -12.03 7.64
N ILE A 326 20.56 -11.76 7.27
CA ILE A 326 20.22 -10.88 6.16
C ILE A 326 20.58 -9.44 6.55
N ILE A 327 21.34 -8.75 5.69
CA ILE A 327 21.69 -7.34 5.84
C ILE A 327 20.63 -6.49 5.15
N ASP A 328 20.32 -6.83 3.87
CA ASP A 328 19.33 -6.11 3.07
C ASP A 328 18.72 -7.08 2.04
N CYS A 329 17.47 -6.85 1.70
CA CYS A 329 16.72 -7.66 0.74
C CYS A 329 15.93 -6.77 -0.21
N LEU A 330 15.92 -7.09 -1.50
CA LEU A 330 15.06 -6.40 -2.47
C LEU A 330 14.56 -7.33 -3.57
N THR A 331 13.43 -6.96 -4.15
CA THR A 331 12.91 -7.60 -5.37
C THR A 331 13.46 -6.90 -6.60
N VAL A 332 14.29 -7.60 -7.38
CA VAL A 332 14.89 -7.09 -8.62
C VAL A 332 13.86 -7.06 -9.75
N SER A 333 13.09 -8.14 -9.88
CA SER A 333 12.02 -8.26 -10.87
C SER A 333 10.99 -9.31 -10.43
N GLN A 334 9.78 -9.21 -10.97
CA GLN A 334 8.72 -10.16 -10.69
C GLN A 334 7.69 -10.20 -11.83
N GLY A 335 7.09 -11.35 -12.06
CA GLY A 335 5.98 -11.55 -13.00
C GLY A 335 4.67 -11.94 -12.34
N GLU A 336 4.48 -11.49 -11.10
CA GLU A 336 3.30 -11.80 -10.30
C GLU A 336 2.07 -10.98 -10.74
N THR A 337 0.88 -11.43 -10.37
CA THR A 337 -0.37 -10.74 -10.69
C THR A 337 -0.37 -9.32 -10.13
N ASN A 338 -0.56 -8.33 -11.02
CA ASN A 338 -0.58 -6.92 -10.66
C ASN A 338 -1.65 -6.62 -9.58
N GLY A 339 -1.29 -5.80 -8.60
CA GLY A 339 -2.16 -5.44 -7.47
C GLY A 339 -2.40 -6.57 -6.46
N ILE A 340 -1.81 -7.78 -6.66
CA ILE A 340 -1.89 -8.92 -5.75
C ILE A 340 -0.47 -9.34 -5.38
N GLY A 341 0.13 -10.28 -6.12
CA GLY A 341 1.46 -10.78 -5.87
C GLY A 341 2.56 -9.76 -6.17
N SER A 342 2.31 -8.80 -7.07
CA SER A 342 3.25 -7.72 -7.38
C SER A 342 3.64 -6.86 -6.16
N ALA A 343 2.88 -6.93 -5.06
CA ALA A 343 3.25 -6.30 -3.79
C ALA A 343 4.54 -6.87 -3.18
N CYS A 344 5.04 -8.01 -3.65
CA CYS A 344 6.37 -8.52 -3.28
C CYS A 344 7.51 -7.59 -3.71
N ALA A 345 7.27 -6.67 -4.62
CA ALA A 345 8.22 -5.63 -5.02
C ALA A 345 8.17 -4.36 -4.16
N ASN A 346 7.28 -4.28 -3.19
CA ASN A 346 7.21 -3.15 -2.27
C ASN A 346 8.19 -3.34 -1.11
N GLU A 347 8.83 -2.26 -0.72
CA GLU A 347 9.76 -2.25 0.41
C GLU A 347 9.10 -2.71 1.72
N SER A 348 7.84 -2.33 1.96
CA SER A 348 7.05 -2.81 3.10
C SER A 348 6.89 -4.33 3.20
N PHE A 349 7.15 -5.06 2.10
CA PHE A 349 7.18 -6.52 2.11
C PHE A 349 8.60 -7.06 2.19
N TYR A 350 9.48 -6.70 1.25
CA TYR A 350 10.82 -7.32 1.21
C TYR A 350 11.73 -6.82 2.35
N GLY A 351 11.57 -5.60 2.83
CA GLY A 351 12.33 -5.07 3.97
C GLY A 351 12.04 -5.78 5.29
N GLN A 352 10.95 -6.55 5.40
CA GLN A 352 10.69 -7.37 6.57
C GLN A 352 11.74 -8.49 6.77
N PHE A 353 12.50 -8.82 5.73
CA PHE A 353 13.56 -9.81 5.80
C PHE A 353 14.86 -9.28 6.39
N ASP A 354 15.06 -7.96 6.44
CA ASP A 354 16.26 -7.33 6.95
C ASP A 354 16.46 -7.70 8.44
N GLY A 355 17.70 -8.03 8.79
CA GLY A 355 18.06 -8.53 10.11
C GLY A 355 17.62 -9.96 10.42
N LYS A 356 16.84 -10.62 9.56
CA LYS A 356 16.38 -12.00 9.77
C LYS A 356 17.51 -13.01 9.56
N THR A 357 17.35 -14.15 10.22
CA THR A 357 18.19 -15.34 10.11
C THR A 357 17.36 -16.53 9.65
N GLU A 358 18.02 -17.65 9.35
CA GLU A 358 17.31 -18.89 9.00
C GLU A 358 16.31 -19.36 10.08
N ALA A 359 16.54 -19.01 11.34
CA ALA A 359 15.63 -19.38 12.42
C ALA A 359 14.29 -18.61 12.43
N ASN A 360 14.28 -17.40 11.87
CA ASN A 360 13.13 -16.48 11.97
C ASN A 360 12.73 -15.78 10.66
N TYR A 361 13.31 -16.12 9.51
CA TYR A 361 12.94 -15.54 8.22
C TYR A 361 11.47 -15.80 7.83
N GLY A 362 10.86 -16.81 8.43
CA GLY A 362 9.45 -17.13 8.24
C GLY A 362 8.48 -16.21 8.97
N ASP A 363 8.98 -15.44 9.96
CA ASP A 363 8.19 -14.55 10.81
C ASP A 363 8.02 -13.17 10.15
N ILE A 364 7.44 -13.17 8.96
CA ILE A 364 7.07 -11.98 8.19
C ILE A 364 5.58 -11.99 7.90
N GLU A 365 5.01 -10.82 7.77
CA GLU A 365 3.62 -10.67 7.36
C GLU A 365 3.46 -11.09 5.89
N ALA A 366 2.49 -11.96 5.63
CA ALA A 366 2.23 -12.43 4.28
C ALA A 366 1.49 -11.38 3.44
N ILE A 367 1.77 -11.37 2.13
CA ILE A 367 0.99 -10.56 1.20
C ILE A 367 -0.45 -11.10 1.16
N GLY A 368 -1.41 -10.26 1.56
CA GLY A 368 -2.82 -10.61 1.57
C GLY A 368 -3.30 -11.07 0.19
N GLY A 369 -3.90 -12.27 0.14
CA GLY A 369 -4.38 -12.86 -1.11
C GLY A 369 -3.30 -13.41 -2.04
N ALA A 370 -2.02 -13.34 -1.69
CA ALA A 370 -0.90 -13.80 -2.50
C ALA A 370 -0.02 -14.85 -1.79
N THR A 371 -0.66 -15.87 -1.23
CA THR A 371 0.02 -16.94 -0.46
C THR A 371 1.09 -17.67 -1.30
N VAL A 372 0.82 -17.92 -2.58
CA VAL A 372 1.78 -18.58 -3.48
C VAL A 372 3.03 -17.72 -3.66
N THR A 373 2.86 -16.42 -3.90
CA THR A 373 3.94 -15.44 -4.03
C THR A 373 4.77 -15.35 -2.74
N THR A 374 4.09 -15.19 -1.59
CA THR A 374 4.74 -15.12 -0.27
C THR A 374 5.57 -16.38 0.01
N ASN A 375 5.00 -17.55 -0.24
CA ASN A 375 5.70 -18.83 -0.03
C ASN A 375 6.88 -18.99 -1.00
N GLY A 376 6.71 -18.59 -2.27
CA GLY A 376 7.78 -18.60 -3.27
C GLY A 376 8.95 -17.71 -2.86
N TYR A 377 8.63 -16.55 -2.30
CA TYR A 377 9.64 -15.62 -1.77
C TYR A 377 10.38 -16.22 -0.56
N LYS A 378 9.64 -16.72 0.45
CA LYS A 378 10.21 -17.38 1.63
C LYS A 378 11.12 -18.56 1.26
N GLN A 379 10.70 -19.37 0.27
CA GLN A 379 11.52 -20.49 -0.21
C GLN A 379 12.81 -20.00 -0.88
N ALA A 380 12.77 -18.92 -1.65
CA ALA A 380 13.97 -18.34 -2.24
C ALA A 380 14.96 -17.85 -1.17
N ILE A 381 14.46 -17.16 -0.15
CA ILE A 381 15.29 -16.72 0.99
C ILE A 381 15.91 -17.92 1.72
N LEU A 382 15.16 -19.01 1.95
CA LEU A 382 15.72 -20.23 2.53
C LEU A 382 16.87 -20.79 1.68
N ARG A 383 16.70 -20.79 0.35
CA ARG A 383 17.76 -21.25 -0.59
C ARG A 383 18.98 -20.32 -0.59
N ALA A 384 18.79 -19.03 -0.32
CA ALA A 384 19.91 -18.10 -0.13
C ALA A 384 20.73 -18.48 1.12
N PHE A 385 20.09 -18.78 2.26
CA PHE A 385 20.76 -19.29 3.46
C PHE A 385 21.53 -20.60 3.19
N GLU A 386 20.92 -21.55 2.46
CA GLU A 386 21.57 -22.80 2.07
C GLU A 386 22.82 -22.52 1.22
N SER A 387 22.75 -21.55 0.30
CA SER A 387 23.88 -21.16 -0.55
C SER A 387 25.05 -20.61 0.26
N VAL A 388 24.80 -19.69 1.21
CA VAL A 388 25.84 -19.18 2.11
C VAL A 388 26.53 -20.29 2.87
N LYS A 389 25.78 -21.25 3.43
CA LYS A 389 26.35 -22.40 4.13
C LYS A 389 27.27 -23.27 3.24
N ILE A 390 26.95 -23.33 1.95
CA ILE A 390 27.81 -24.06 0.99
C ILE A 390 29.07 -23.27 0.68
N PHE A 391 28.94 -21.95 0.49
CA PHE A 391 30.08 -21.06 0.25
C PHE A 391 31.05 -21.05 1.44
N GLU A 392 30.55 -21.03 2.66
CA GLU A 392 31.35 -21.07 3.88
C GLU A 392 32.10 -22.42 4.07
N LYS A 393 31.58 -23.51 3.53
CA LYS A 393 32.31 -24.78 3.52
C LYS A 393 33.47 -24.82 2.52
N GLY A 394 33.48 -23.89 1.57
CA GLY A 394 34.50 -23.75 0.56
C GLY A 394 34.23 -24.53 -0.72
N ALA A 395 34.95 -24.17 -1.78
CA ALA A 395 34.86 -24.81 -3.08
C ALA A 395 35.29 -26.28 -3.01
N ASN A 396 34.50 -27.16 -3.61
CA ASN A 396 34.81 -28.61 -3.76
C ASN A 396 34.90 -29.44 -2.47
N GLN A 397 34.18 -29.06 -1.39
CA GLN A 397 33.97 -29.88 -0.20
C GLN A 397 32.63 -30.62 -0.20
#